data_d23b78ba53b08821bc37e4e0115b04b2
#
_entry.id   d23b78ba53b08821bc37e4e0115b04b2
#
_cell.length_a   1.000
_cell.length_b   1.000
_cell.length_c   1.000
_cell.angle_alpha   90.00
_cell.angle_beta   90.00
_cell.angle_gamma   90.00
#
_symmetry.space_group_name_H-M   'P 1'
#
loop_
_entity.id
_entity.type
_entity.pdbx_description
1 polymer ?
#
loop_
_entity_poly.entity_id
_entity_poly.type
_entity_poly.pdbx_seq_one_letter_code
_entity_poly.pdbx_strand_id
1 'polypeptide(L)'
;QFIHCRFIEASSIEGCSFRYTKLREASFKHCMMAMAQFTGTDCFGIEFRECDLKGANFSQANFSNRISHKAYFCSAYITGCNLNYSNFERAMLEKCDLFENRWRGANLSGASLKGSDLSRGEFSPEQWGSFIVEECDLTHIELDGLDVRRVSLHGAKICDWQQAQLLESFGLIVVPG
;
A
#
# COMPACT_ATOMS: atom_id res chain seq x y z
N GLN A 1 18.31 11.65 -3.95
CA GLN A 1 17.04 11.88 -4.62
C GLN A 1 17.18 11.55 -6.11
N PHE A 2 16.16 10.86 -6.68
CA PHE A 2 16.06 10.50 -8.09
C PHE A 2 14.76 11.09 -8.65
N ILE A 3 14.84 11.80 -9.77
CA ILE A 3 13.69 12.45 -10.40
C ILE A 3 13.69 12.10 -11.89
N HIS A 4 12.54 11.64 -12.42
CA HIS A 4 12.34 11.22 -13.80
C HIS A 4 13.37 10.17 -14.28
N CYS A 5 13.83 9.30 -13.35
CA CYS A 5 14.81 8.27 -13.68
C CYS A 5 14.12 6.98 -14.16
N ARG A 6 14.82 6.28 -15.04
CA ARG A 6 14.41 4.99 -15.56
C ARG A 6 15.32 3.89 -15.02
N PHE A 7 14.75 2.95 -14.24
CA PHE A 7 15.45 1.81 -13.61
C PHE A 7 15.07 0.47 -14.27
N ILE A 8 14.66 0.50 -15.52
CA ILE A 8 14.35 -0.67 -16.35
C ILE A 8 15.07 -0.54 -17.70
N GLU A 9 15.57 -1.65 -18.21
CA GLU A 9 16.10 -1.72 -19.58
C GLU A 9 14.97 -2.03 -20.56
N ALA A 10 15.03 -1.46 -21.77
CA ALA A 10 13.97 -1.58 -22.77
C ALA A 10 13.74 -3.02 -23.25
N SER A 11 14.72 -3.91 -23.08
CA SER A 11 14.69 -5.31 -23.49
C SER A 11 14.62 -6.31 -22.34
N SER A 12 14.62 -5.86 -21.09
CA SER A 12 14.60 -6.74 -19.91
C SER A 12 13.21 -6.80 -19.28
N ILE A 13 12.80 -8.01 -18.91
CA ILE A 13 11.62 -8.25 -18.06
C ILE A 13 11.97 -8.15 -16.58
N GLU A 14 13.26 -8.08 -16.24
CA GLU A 14 13.74 -7.94 -14.87
C GLU A 14 13.95 -6.46 -14.53
N GLY A 15 13.42 -6.03 -13.40
CA GLY A 15 13.63 -4.69 -12.86
C GLY A 15 14.97 -4.56 -12.15
N CYS A 16 15.38 -3.32 -11.91
CA CYS A 16 16.61 -3.01 -11.16
C CYS A 16 16.58 -3.64 -9.76
N SER A 17 17.73 -4.13 -9.30
CA SER A 17 17.84 -4.77 -7.98
C SER A 17 18.40 -3.83 -6.93
N PHE A 18 17.61 -3.61 -5.88
CA PHE A 18 17.98 -2.92 -4.63
C PHE A 18 18.00 -3.88 -3.44
N ARG A 19 18.09 -5.19 -3.69
CA ARG A 19 18.03 -6.21 -2.62
C ARG A 19 19.08 -5.95 -1.54
N TYR A 20 18.63 -6.02 -0.28
CA TYR A 20 19.49 -5.87 0.90
C TYR A 20 20.28 -4.55 0.96
N THR A 21 19.83 -3.52 0.26
CA THR A 21 20.45 -2.19 0.29
C THR A 21 19.86 -1.32 1.41
N LYS A 22 20.51 -0.21 1.72
CA LYS A 22 20.01 0.80 2.65
C LYS A 22 19.51 1.99 1.83
N LEU A 23 18.18 2.16 1.79
CA LEU A 23 17.51 3.26 1.10
C LEU A 23 16.73 4.15 2.08
N ARG A 24 17.20 4.22 3.34
CA ARG A 24 16.58 5.10 4.35
C ARG A 24 16.51 6.53 3.83
N GLU A 25 15.31 7.13 3.91
CA GLU A 25 15.06 8.51 3.49
C GLU A 25 15.39 8.80 2.01
N ALA A 26 15.57 7.74 1.19
CA ALA A 26 15.72 7.91 -0.25
C ALA A 26 14.43 8.41 -0.89
N SER A 27 14.54 9.27 -1.90
CA SER A 27 13.39 9.85 -2.59
C SER A 27 13.46 9.56 -4.08
N PHE A 28 12.35 9.02 -4.61
CA PHE A 28 12.12 8.71 -6.02
C PHE A 28 10.85 9.43 -6.47
N LYS A 29 10.94 10.27 -7.52
CA LYS A 29 9.80 11.03 -8.05
C LYS A 29 9.68 10.81 -9.55
N HIS A 30 8.48 10.46 -10.01
CA HIS A 30 8.21 10.22 -11.44
C HIS A 30 9.17 9.19 -12.06
N CYS A 31 9.56 8.17 -11.31
CA CYS A 31 10.53 7.17 -11.76
C CYS A 31 9.85 5.92 -12.31
N MET A 32 10.44 5.33 -13.33
CA MET A 32 10.03 4.05 -13.92
C MET A 32 10.83 2.93 -13.26
N MET A 33 10.17 2.15 -12.39
CA MET A 33 10.78 1.12 -11.53
C MET A 33 9.97 -0.18 -11.55
N ALA A 34 9.26 -0.46 -12.63
CA ALA A 34 8.49 -1.69 -12.75
C ALA A 34 9.39 -2.92 -12.54
N MET A 35 8.85 -3.94 -11.86
CA MET A 35 9.54 -5.20 -11.50
C MET A 35 10.79 -5.03 -10.61
N ALA A 36 11.06 -3.82 -10.08
CA ALA A 36 12.21 -3.57 -9.22
C ALA A 36 12.19 -4.44 -7.95
N GLN A 37 13.38 -4.86 -7.51
CA GLN A 37 13.55 -5.78 -6.40
C GLN A 37 14.05 -5.05 -5.15
N PHE A 38 13.18 -4.95 -4.14
CA PHE A 38 13.47 -4.32 -2.84
C PHE A 38 13.50 -5.34 -1.70
N THR A 39 13.67 -6.63 -2.01
CA THR A 39 13.68 -7.69 -0.99
C THR A 39 14.74 -7.42 0.08
N GLY A 40 14.33 -7.38 1.35
CA GLY A 40 15.23 -7.16 2.47
C GLY A 40 15.89 -5.76 2.53
N THR A 41 15.39 -4.80 1.73
CA THR A 41 15.90 -3.42 1.71
C THR A 41 15.44 -2.66 2.97
N ASP A 42 16.33 -1.85 3.53
CA ASP A 42 15.95 -0.88 4.57
C ASP A 42 15.34 0.37 3.91
N CYS A 43 13.99 0.42 3.94
CA CYS A 43 13.15 1.44 3.32
C CYS A 43 12.55 2.43 4.34
N PHE A 44 13.09 2.53 5.56
CA PHE A 44 12.56 3.47 6.54
C PHE A 44 12.66 4.91 6.04
N GLY A 45 11.53 5.64 6.04
CA GLY A 45 11.45 7.03 5.56
C GLY A 45 11.55 7.18 4.04
N ILE A 46 11.42 6.08 3.27
CA ILE A 46 11.50 6.12 1.81
C ILE A 46 10.33 6.92 1.23
N GLU A 47 10.59 7.65 0.17
CA GLU A 47 9.61 8.43 -0.57
C GLU A 47 9.53 7.92 -2.02
N PHE A 48 8.34 7.47 -2.43
CA PHE A 48 7.97 7.23 -3.83
C PHE A 48 6.80 8.14 -4.17
N ARG A 49 6.95 9.01 -5.15
CA ARG A 49 5.86 9.88 -5.65
C ARG A 49 5.68 9.66 -7.14
N GLU A 50 4.45 9.34 -7.54
CA GLU A 50 4.07 9.19 -8.95
C GLU A 50 5.03 8.25 -9.72
N CYS A 51 5.47 7.18 -9.04
CA CYS A 51 6.37 6.19 -9.63
C CYS A 51 5.59 5.00 -10.22
N ASP A 52 6.15 4.41 -11.28
CA ASP A 52 5.68 3.11 -11.77
C ASP A 52 6.47 2.00 -11.06
N LEU A 53 5.82 1.35 -10.09
CA LEU A 53 6.33 0.25 -9.28
C LEU A 53 5.56 -1.05 -9.57
N LYS A 54 4.92 -1.16 -10.75
CA LYS A 54 4.16 -2.33 -11.13
C LYS A 54 5.00 -3.60 -11.02
N GLY A 55 4.50 -4.60 -10.28
CA GLY A 55 5.20 -5.86 -10.05
C GLY A 55 6.47 -5.77 -9.20
N ALA A 56 6.75 -4.62 -8.57
CA ALA A 56 7.91 -4.48 -7.69
C ALA A 56 7.79 -5.39 -6.45
N ASN A 57 8.91 -5.90 -5.99
CA ASN A 57 8.95 -6.85 -4.88
C ASN A 57 9.54 -6.20 -3.61
N PHE A 58 8.67 -5.97 -2.62
CA PHE A 58 9.00 -5.43 -1.31
C PHE A 58 8.97 -6.50 -0.19
N SER A 59 9.00 -7.78 -0.55
CA SER A 59 9.03 -8.84 0.47
C SER A 59 10.22 -8.64 1.42
N GLN A 60 9.97 -8.74 2.73
CA GLN A 60 10.97 -8.51 3.78
C GLN A 60 11.59 -7.09 3.79
N ALA A 61 11.09 -6.15 3.00
CA ALA A 61 11.53 -4.75 3.09
C ALA A 61 11.15 -4.17 4.47
N ASN A 62 12.05 -3.40 5.05
CA ASN A 62 11.86 -2.80 6.36
C ASN A 62 11.46 -1.33 6.25
N PHE A 63 10.23 -1.00 6.62
CA PHE A 63 9.73 0.37 6.69
C PHE A 63 9.68 0.92 8.12
N SER A 64 10.21 0.16 9.10
CA SER A 64 10.11 0.50 10.50
C SER A 64 11.45 0.88 11.12
N ASN A 65 11.39 1.71 12.17
CA ASN A 65 12.50 1.97 13.06
C ASN A 65 12.14 1.49 14.46
N ARG A 66 12.96 0.61 15.00
CA ARG A 66 12.76 0.04 16.34
C ARG A 66 13.41 0.95 17.38
N ILE A 67 12.60 1.43 18.33
CA ILE A 67 13.08 2.26 19.45
C ILE A 67 13.47 1.36 20.63
N SER A 68 12.71 0.27 20.86
CA SER A 68 12.95 -0.69 21.93
C SER A 68 12.42 -2.07 21.55
N HIS A 69 12.54 -3.07 22.43
CA HIS A 69 11.97 -4.40 22.21
C HIS A 69 10.43 -4.39 22.02
N LYS A 70 9.73 -3.34 22.52
CA LYS A 70 8.28 -3.24 22.50
C LYS A 70 7.76 -2.03 21.73
N ALA A 71 8.64 -1.16 21.22
CA ALA A 71 8.24 0.07 20.55
C ALA A 71 8.96 0.21 19.20
N TYR A 72 8.18 0.40 18.16
CA TYR A 72 8.64 0.74 16.81
C TYR A 72 7.71 1.79 16.22
N PHE A 73 8.14 2.43 15.15
CA PHE A 73 7.29 3.25 14.30
C PHE A 73 7.68 3.02 12.84
N CYS A 74 6.71 3.15 11.96
CA CYS A 74 6.92 3.05 10.52
C CYS A 74 6.98 4.45 9.91
N SER A 75 7.69 4.57 8.80
CA SER A 75 7.71 5.78 8.01
C SER A 75 7.91 5.40 6.54
N ALA A 76 6.92 5.71 5.72
CA ALA A 76 7.00 5.63 4.26
C ALA A 76 6.00 6.62 3.66
N TYR A 77 6.37 7.20 2.54
CA TYR A 77 5.58 8.14 1.74
C TYR A 77 5.48 7.56 0.33
N ILE A 78 4.44 6.78 0.07
CA ILE A 78 4.22 6.13 -1.23
C ILE A 78 2.91 6.68 -1.77
N THR A 79 2.97 7.64 -2.68
CA THR A 79 1.80 8.41 -3.12
C THR A 79 1.69 8.51 -4.64
N GLY A 80 0.47 8.33 -5.16
CA GLY A 80 0.19 8.41 -6.60
C GLY A 80 0.89 7.33 -7.44
N CYS A 81 1.35 6.24 -6.82
CA CYS A 81 2.15 5.23 -7.48
C CYS A 81 1.31 4.11 -8.12
N ASN A 82 1.85 3.52 -9.18
CA ASN A 82 1.34 2.28 -9.72
C ASN A 82 1.98 1.09 -8.99
N LEU A 83 1.26 0.51 -8.03
CA LEU A 83 1.66 -0.65 -7.24
C LEU A 83 0.94 -1.94 -7.67
N ASN A 84 0.31 -1.94 -8.85
CA ASN A 84 -0.40 -3.11 -9.34
C ASN A 84 0.55 -4.32 -9.41
N TYR A 85 0.07 -5.47 -8.91
CA TYR A 85 0.83 -6.74 -8.88
C TYR A 85 2.14 -6.70 -8.09
N SER A 86 2.38 -5.68 -7.27
CA SER A 86 3.53 -5.62 -6.38
C SER A 86 3.39 -6.60 -5.20
N ASN A 87 4.51 -6.94 -4.57
CA ASN A 87 4.53 -7.83 -3.43
C ASN A 87 4.91 -7.08 -2.14
N PHE A 88 3.94 -6.94 -1.24
CA PHE A 88 4.08 -6.37 0.10
C PHE A 88 3.71 -7.40 1.19
N GLU A 89 3.89 -8.68 0.90
CA GLU A 89 3.57 -9.73 1.86
C GLU A 89 4.21 -9.45 3.22
N ARG A 90 3.38 -9.44 4.28
CA ARG A 90 3.74 -9.17 5.68
C ARG A 90 4.45 -7.83 5.91
N ALA A 91 4.31 -6.88 5.00
CA ALA A 91 4.88 -5.55 5.19
C ALA A 91 4.23 -4.82 6.38
N MET A 92 5.04 -4.10 7.14
CA MET A 92 4.61 -3.24 8.23
C MET A 92 4.66 -1.78 7.75
N LEU A 93 3.50 -1.25 7.34
CA LEU A 93 3.33 0.10 6.79
C LEU A 93 2.31 0.89 7.64
N GLU A 94 2.47 0.85 8.96
CA GLU A 94 1.54 1.49 9.88
C GLU A 94 1.78 3.00 9.97
N LYS A 95 0.70 3.78 9.98
CA LYS A 95 0.72 5.24 10.06
C LYS A 95 1.58 5.90 8.96
N CYS A 96 1.59 5.29 7.78
CA CYS A 96 2.29 5.78 6.60
C CYS A 96 1.36 6.59 5.69
N ASP A 97 1.95 7.42 4.83
CA ASP A 97 1.24 8.12 3.77
C ASP A 97 1.24 7.24 2.50
N LEU A 98 0.10 6.64 2.21
CA LEU A 98 -0.10 5.70 1.10
C LEU A 98 -1.21 6.17 0.15
N PHE A 99 -1.41 7.46 0.07
CA PHE A 99 -2.47 8.16 -0.66
C PHE A 99 -2.43 7.90 -2.17
N GLU A 100 -3.62 7.71 -2.79
CA GLU A 100 -3.83 7.69 -4.25
C GLU A 100 -3.01 6.63 -5.01
N ASN A 101 -2.73 5.47 -4.39
CA ASN A 101 -2.01 4.39 -5.03
C ASN A 101 -2.93 3.39 -5.72
N ARG A 102 -2.45 2.78 -6.80
CA ARG A 102 -3.12 1.65 -7.47
C ARG A 102 -2.53 0.35 -6.96
N TRP A 103 -3.33 -0.44 -6.21
CA TRP A 103 -2.93 -1.68 -5.56
C TRP A 103 -3.51 -2.94 -6.20
N ARG A 104 -4.20 -2.83 -7.35
CA ARG A 104 -4.91 -3.96 -7.95
C ARG A 104 -3.98 -5.15 -8.18
N GLY A 105 -4.38 -6.31 -7.65
CA GLY A 105 -3.59 -7.54 -7.73
C GLY A 105 -2.29 -7.52 -6.92
N ALA A 106 -2.03 -6.51 -6.09
CA ALA A 106 -0.89 -6.52 -5.19
C ALA A 106 -1.06 -7.60 -4.11
N ASN A 107 0.01 -8.29 -3.77
CA ASN A 107 0.03 -9.23 -2.65
C ASN A 107 0.24 -8.46 -1.34
N LEU A 108 -0.83 -8.30 -0.58
CA LEU A 108 -0.86 -7.66 0.74
C LEU A 108 -1.04 -8.69 1.86
N SER A 109 -0.88 -9.98 1.60
CA SER A 109 -1.15 -11.05 2.57
C SER A 109 -0.38 -10.86 3.87
N GLY A 110 -1.10 -10.70 4.97
CA GLY A 110 -0.53 -10.51 6.30
C GLY A 110 0.13 -9.14 6.53
N ALA A 111 -0.02 -8.17 5.60
CA ALA A 111 0.47 -6.82 5.80
C ALA A 111 -0.36 -6.06 6.86
N SER A 112 0.28 -5.14 7.58
CA SER A 112 -0.40 -4.17 8.44
C SER A 112 -0.27 -2.77 7.86
N LEU A 113 -1.41 -2.19 7.48
CA LEU A 113 -1.51 -0.79 7.03
C LEU A 113 -2.17 0.09 8.09
N LYS A 114 -2.31 -0.42 9.32
CA LYS A 114 -3.03 0.22 10.41
C LYS A 114 -2.68 1.70 10.57
N GLY A 115 -3.71 2.54 10.61
CA GLY A 115 -3.58 3.98 10.82
C GLY A 115 -3.01 4.75 9.63
N SER A 116 -2.85 4.12 8.46
CA SER A 116 -2.30 4.78 7.27
C SER A 116 -3.38 5.50 6.46
N ASP A 117 -2.95 6.50 5.69
CA ASP A 117 -3.78 7.14 4.69
C ASP A 117 -3.79 6.29 3.41
N LEU A 118 -4.91 5.65 3.12
CA LEU A 118 -5.15 4.85 1.92
C LEU A 118 -6.13 5.55 0.96
N SER A 119 -6.55 6.77 1.30
CA SER A 119 -7.61 7.47 0.58
C SER A 119 -7.30 7.58 -0.92
N ARG A 120 -8.35 7.51 -1.75
CA ARG A 120 -8.29 7.44 -3.21
C ARG A 120 -7.48 6.26 -3.77
N GLY A 121 -7.17 5.25 -2.95
CA GLY A 121 -6.51 4.03 -3.40
C GLY A 121 -7.43 3.15 -4.24
N GLU A 122 -6.86 2.38 -5.16
CA GLU A 122 -7.59 1.41 -5.98
C GLU A 122 -7.21 -0.01 -5.56
N PHE A 123 -8.17 -0.77 -5.03
CA PHE A 123 -8.00 -2.16 -4.62
C PHE A 123 -8.84 -3.11 -5.47
N SER A 124 -8.48 -4.38 -5.51
CA SER A 124 -9.35 -5.43 -6.05
C SER A 124 -10.23 -6.00 -4.95
N PRO A 125 -11.50 -6.39 -5.26
CA PRO A 125 -12.44 -6.92 -4.26
C PRO A 125 -11.92 -8.10 -3.45
N GLU A 126 -11.14 -8.97 -4.06
CA GLU A 126 -10.56 -10.17 -3.45
C GLU A 126 -9.43 -9.89 -2.45
N GLN A 127 -8.89 -8.68 -2.42
CA GLN A 127 -7.79 -8.32 -1.51
C GLN A 127 -8.28 -8.09 -0.08
N TRP A 128 -9.56 -7.67 0.09
CA TRP A 128 -10.11 -7.36 1.40
C TRP A 128 -10.06 -8.56 2.35
N GLY A 129 -9.57 -8.34 3.56
CA GLY A 129 -9.40 -9.40 4.57
C GLY A 129 -8.04 -10.08 4.53
N SER A 130 -7.19 -9.82 3.54
CA SER A 130 -5.83 -10.33 3.51
C SER A 130 -4.83 -9.50 4.31
N PHE A 131 -5.19 -8.26 4.68
CA PHE A 131 -4.36 -7.29 5.39
C PHE A 131 -5.17 -6.47 6.41
N ILE A 132 -4.48 -5.78 7.31
CA ILE A 132 -5.08 -4.99 8.40
C ILE A 132 -5.29 -3.56 7.92
N VAL A 133 -6.54 -3.05 8.09
CA VAL A 133 -6.98 -1.69 7.71
C VAL A 133 -7.59 -0.90 8.86
N GLU A 134 -7.41 -1.35 10.10
CA GLU A 134 -7.89 -0.61 11.27
C GLU A 134 -7.29 0.81 11.32
N GLU A 135 -8.08 1.77 11.78
CA GLU A 135 -7.68 3.18 11.92
C GLU A 135 -7.25 3.87 10.61
N CYS A 136 -7.38 3.20 9.44
CA CYS A 136 -7.01 3.78 8.15
C CYS A 136 -7.99 4.85 7.67
N ASP A 137 -7.49 5.76 6.86
CA ASP A 137 -8.33 6.62 6.02
C ASP A 137 -8.66 5.86 4.73
N LEU A 138 -9.94 5.44 4.59
CA LEU A 138 -10.46 4.71 3.42
C LEU A 138 -11.40 5.60 2.58
N THR A 139 -11.34 6.92 2.76
CA THR A 139 -12.21 7.82 2.01
C THR A 139 -11.92 7.76 0.51
N HIS A 140 -12.98 7.86 -0.30
CA HIS A 140 -12.90 7.85 -1.76
C HIS A 140 -12.30 6.55 -2.36
N ILE A 141 -12.44 5.43 -1.67
CA ILE A 141 -12.09 4.08 -2.16
C ILE A 141 -13.38 3.33 -2.51
N GLU A 142 -13.37 2.56 -3.59
CA GLU A 142 -14.42 1.57 -3.83
C GLU A 142 -14.23 0.39 -2.86
N LEU A 143 -15.27 0.11 -2.06
CA LEU A 143 -15.22 -0.92 -1.00
C LEU A 143 -15.90 -2.23 -1.44
N ASP A 144 -16.07 -2.44 -2.74
CA ASP A 144 -16.67 -3.65 -3.28
C ASP A 144 -15.94 -4.90 -2.79
N GLY A 145 -16.70 -5.90 -2.35
CA GLY A 145 -16.16 -7.15 -1.83
C GLY A 145 -15.68 -7.07 -0.37
N LEU A 146 -15.67 -5.90 0.27
CA LEU A 146 -15.32 -5.77 1.68
C LEU A 146 -16.47 -6.28 2.55
N ASP A 147 -16.24 -7.38 3.28
CA ASP A 147 -17.20 -7.95 4.23
C ASP A 147 -16.84 -7.51 5.66
N VAL A 148 -17.61 -6.60 6.22
CA VAL A 148 -17.43 -6.07 7.60
C VAL A 148 -17.54 -7.12 8.71
N ARG A 149 -18.03 -8.33 8.39
CA ARG A 149 -18.05 -9.47 9.32
C ARG A 149 -16.69 -10.16 9.43
N ARG A 150 -15.80 -9.93 8.45
CA ARG A 150 -14.48 -10.56 8.34
C ARG A 150 -13.35 -9.57 8.49
N VAL A 151 -13.59 -8.30 8.15
CA VAL A 151 -12.58 -7.22 8.15
C VAL A 151 -12.91 -6.26 9.28
N SER A 152 -11.98 -6.09 10.24
CA SER A 152 -12.11 -5.05 11.26
C SER A 152 -11.87 -3.68 10.65
N LEU A 153 -12.89 -2.82 10.71
CA LEU A 153 -12.82 -1.41 10.32
C LEU A 153 -12.77 -0.49 11.56
N HIS A 154 -12.33 -1.01 12.71
CA HIS A 154 -12.26 -0.21 13.93
C HIS A 154 -11.46 1.08 13.69
N GLY A 155 -12.09 2.24 13.96
CA GLY A 155 -11.47 3.55 13.80
C GLY A 155 -11.19 3.98 12.35
N ALA A 156 -11.56 3.20 11.35
CA ALA A 156 -11.39 3.58 9.95
C ALA A 156 -12.32 4.75 9.58
N LYS A 157 -11.86 5.63 8.69
CA LYS A 157 -12.64 6.73 8.13
C LYS A 157 -13.16 6.37 6.75
N ILE A 158 -14.42 6.70 6.48
CA ILE A 158 -15.07 6.54 5.18
C ILE A 158 -15.88 7.79 4.83
N CYS A 159 -16.22 7.95 3.55
CA CYS A 159 -17.22 8.94 3.12
C CYS A 159 -18.64 8.42 3.43
N ASP A 160 -19.61 9.31 3.50
CA ASP A 160 -21.03 8.96 3.72
C ASP A 160 -21.59 8.05 2.63
N TRP A 161 -21.26 8.29 1.37
CA TRP A 161 -21.74 7.48 0.25
C TRP A 161 -21.21 6.04 0.26
N GLN A 162 -20.07 5.76 0.91
CA GLN A 162 -19.50 4.42 1.04
C GLN A 162 -20.30 3.51 2.00
N GLN A 163 -21.20 4.07 2.81
CA GLN A 163 -22.03 3.29 3.74
C GLN A 163 -22.87 2.25 3.01
N ALA A 164 -23.42 2.58 1.84
CA ALA A 164 -24.24 1.68 1.04
C ALA A 164 -23.44 0.41 0.68
N GLN A 165 -22.20 0.55 0.22
CA GLN A 165 -21.33 -0.58 -0.15
C GLN A 165 -21.07 -1.50 1.06
N LEU A 166 -20.84 -0.94 2.24
CA LEU A 166 -20.62 -1.74 3.45
C LEU A 166 -21.88 -2.51 3.87
N LEU A 167 -23.07 -1.92 3.70
CA LEU A 167 -24.35 -2.55 4.07
C LEU A 167 -24.74 -3.69 3.10
N GLU A 168 -24.26 -3.67 1.87
CA GLU A 168 -24.47 -4.77 0.92
C GLU A 168 -23.96 -6.11 1.44
N SER A 169 -22.87 -6.12 2.21
CA SER A 169 -22.33 -7.33 2.83
C SER A 169 -23.30 -8.03 3.79
N PHE A 170 -24.32 -7.30 4.30
CA PHE A 170 -25.43 -7.82 5.09
C PHE A 170 -26.67 -8.20 4.27
N GLY A 171 -26.63 -8.05 2.95
CA GLY A 171 -27.77 -8.26 2.07
C GLY A 171 -28.80 -7.12 2.11
N LEU A 172 -28.43 -5.94 2.62
CA LEU A 172 -29.32 -4.78 2.67
C LEU A 172 -29.27 -4.03 1.35
N ILE A 173 -30.45 -3.55 0.92
CA ILE A 173 -30.59 -2.66 -0.24
C ILE A 173 -30.79 -1.26 0.30
N VAL A 174 -29.84 -0.38 0.03
CA VAL A 174 -29.93 1.04 0.39
C VAL A 174 -30.65 1.79 -0.73
N VAL A 175 -31.77 2.44 -0.39
CA VAL A 175 -32.53 3.27 -1.33
C VAL A 175 -32.33 4.75 -1.02
N PRO A 176 -32.22 5.62 -2.02
CA PRO A 176 -32.18 7.07 -1.79
C PRO A 176 -33.46 7.54 -1.10
N GLY A 177 -33.32 8.45 -0.12
CA GLY A 177 -34.43 9.07 0.58
C GLY A 177 -35.02 10.26 -0.18
#